data_70406916cf45ee407f3271f3cead67f1
#
_entry.id   70406916cf45ee407f3271f3cead67f1
#
_cell.length_a   1.000
_cell.length_b   1.000
_cell.length_c   1.000
_cell.angle_alpha   90.00
_cell.angle_beta   90.00
_cell.angle_gamma   90.00
#
_symmetry.space_group_name_H-M   'P 1'
#
loop_
_entity.id
_entity.type
_entity.pdbx_description
1 polymer ?
#
loop_
_entity_poly.entity_id
_entity_poly.type
_entity_poly.pdbx_seq_one_letter_code
_entity_poly.pdbx_strand_id
1 'polypeptide(L)'
;MLTIALSILLSVLQGAQTGTIVGIAKVSGGTKPAQPARVALLSAKYTEVWNRQVQQRLDNYWEIYKPEFAANKERFAEFDRTTYMEAFASVTSTMRRELGDGASKYIKDTSPTGQFEFRGIPFGTYQVIVQTTADGRDVAWFRVVEVQSDIPIFVDLNKPVS
;
A
#
# COMPACT_ATOMS: atom_id res chain seq x y z
N MET A 1 22.99 56.44 21.59
CA MET A 1 22.55 55.18 22.25
C MET A 1 21.85 54.32 21.24
N LEU A 2 22.51 53.28 20.78
CA LEU A 2 22.03 52.39 19.70
C LEU A 2 21.54 51.10 20.40
N THR A 3 20.23 50.88 20.44
CA THR A 3 19.63 49.71 21.03
C THR A 3 19.56 48.62 19.97
N ILE A 4 20.43 47.62 20.05
CA ILE A 4 20.40 46.43 19.18
C ILE A 4 19.34 45.48 19.74
N ALA A 5 18.21 45.37 19.05
CA ALA A 5 17.20 44.34 19.32
C ALA A 5 17.70 43.02 18.77
N LEU A 6 18.13 42.13 19.66
CA LEU A 6 18.51 40.76 19.35
C LEU A 6 17.23 39.93 19.16
N SER A 7 16.75 39.82 17.93
CA SER A 7 15.68 38.93 17.57
C SER A 7 16.20 37.49 17.60
N ILE A 8 15.96 36.78 18.67
CA ILE A 8 16.21 35.34 18.75
C ILE A 8 15.15 34.65 17.90
N LEU A 9 15.54 34.24 16.69
CA LEU A 9 14.77 33.34 15.86
C LEU A 9 14.80 31.97 16.55
N LEU A 10 13.79 31.65 17.35
CA LEU A 10 13.52 30.31 17.81
C LEU A 10 13.01 29.52 16.59
N SER A 11 13.92 28.93 15.84
CA SER A 11 13.59 27.89 14.87
C SER A 11 13.15 26.66 15.69
N VAL A 12 11.86 26.56 15.96
CA VAL A 12 11.27 25.34 16.47
C VAL A 12 11.48 24.28 15.38
N LEU A 13 12.47 23.43 15.58
CA LEU A 13 12.60 22.16 14.86
C LEU A 13 11.37 21.33 15.24
N GLN A 14 10.26 21.58 14.56
CA GLN A 14 9.13 20.66 14.60
C GLN A 14 9.60 19.40 13.89
N GLY A 15 10.12 18.45 14.65
CA GLY A 15 10.36 17.10 14.16
C GLY A 15 9.08 16.63 13.48
N ALA A 16 9.18 16.12 12.24
CA ALA A 16 8.02 15.61 11.52
C ALA A 16 7.27 14.63 12.41
N GLN A 17 6.00 14.92 12.68
CA GLN A 17 5.16 14.04 13.50
C GLN A 17 5.01 12.71 12.74
N THR A 18 5.28 11.62 13.43
CA THR A 18 5.29 10.27 12.85
C THR A 18 4.53 9.30 13.72
N GLY A 19 3.94 8.31 13.09
CA GLY A 19 3.25 7.21 13.76
C GLY A 19 3.76 5.85 13.31
N THR A 20 3.09 4.82 13.81
CA THR A 20 3.40 3.42 13.53
C THR A 20 2.14 2.72 13.01
N ILE A 21 2.30 1.91 11.98
CA ILE A 21 1.25 1.02 11.46
C ILE A 21 1.72 -0.41 11.75
N VAL A 22 0.94 -1.17 12.50
CA VAL A 22 1.13 -2.60 12.71
C VAL A 22 -0.04 -3.35 12.08
N GLY A 23 0.21 -4.51 11.51
CA GLY A 23 -0.89 -5.23 10.88
C GLY A 23 -0.63 -6.70 10.71
N ILE A 24 -1.69 -7.37 10.28
CA ILE A 24 -1.68 -8.78 9.92
C ILE A 24 -2.39 -8.95 8.59
N ALA A 25 -1.75 -9.68 7.67
CA ALA A 25 -2.34 -10.07 6.40
C ALA A 25 -2.80 -11.52 6.46
N LYS A 26 -4.05 -11.76 6.05
CA LYS A 26 -4.69 -13.07 6.09
C LYS A 26 -5.40 -13.37 4.77
N VAL A 27 -5.48 -14.66 4.43
CA VAL A 27 -6.21 -15.17 3.28
C VAL A 27 -7.32 -16.13 3.74
N SER A 28 -8.09 -16.66 2.82
CA SER A 28 -9.16 -17.65 3.10
C SER A 28 -10.16 -17.14 4.14
N GLY A 29 -10.64 -15.90 3.99
CA GLY A 29 -11.60 -15.30 4.91
C GLY A 29 -11.05 -15.05 6.32
N GLY A 30 -9.74 -14.82 6.44
CA GLY A 30 -9.09 -14.52 7.73
C GLY A 30 -8.66 -15.74 8.53
N THR A 31 -8.75 -16.94 7.96
CA THR A 31 -8.40 -18.19 8.67
C THR A 31 -6.93 -18.56 8.57
N LYS A 32 -6.21 -18.08 7.54
CA LYS A 32 -4.81 -18.41 7.32
C LYS A 32 -3.95 -17.13 7.17
N PRO A 33 -2.72 -17.10 7.73
CA PRO A 33 -1.80 -16.00 7.47
C PRO A 33 -1.43 -15.97 5.97
N ALA A 34 -1.30 -14.77 5.41
CA ALA A 34 -0.77 -14.57 4.08
C ALA A 34 0.77 -14.68 4.16
N GLN A 35 1.33 -15.76 3.64
CA GLN A 35 2.78 -16.00 3.64
C GLN A 35 3.22 -16.85 2.43
N PRO A 36 4.34 -16.51 1.76
CA PRO A 36 4.96 -15.19 1.90
C PRO A 36 4.05 -14.11 1.35
N ALA A 37 4.03 -12.94 1.99
CA ALA A 37 3.30 -11.79 1.47
C ALA A 37 4.19 -10.55 1.47
N ARG A 38 4.07 -9.74 0.44
CA ARG A 38 4.69 -8.43 0.35
C ARG A 38 3.68 -7.35 0.64
N VAL A 39 4.04 -6.41 1.50
CA VAL A 39 3.19 -5.28 1.88
C VAL A 39 3.86 -3.99 1.47
N ALA A 40 3.12 -3.12 0.78
CA ALA A 40 3.55 -1.79 0.41
C ALA A 40 2.66 -0.73 1.05
N LEU A 41 3.28 0.32 1.60
CA LEU A 41 2.61 1.49 2.15
C LEU A 41 2.74 2.65 1.16
N LEU A 42 1.66 3.00 0.51
CA LEU A 42 1.61 4.05 -0.51
C LEU A 42 1.18 5.37 0.11
N SER A 43 2.03 6.41 0.01
CA SER A 43 1.61 7.80 0.22
C SER A 43 0.66 8.26 -0.90
N ALA A 44 0.04 9.44 -0.76
CA ALA A 44 -0.84 10.01 -1.78
C ALA A 44 -0.23 9.96 -3.19
N LYS A 45 1.05 10.36 -3.33
CA LYS A 45 1.79 10.31 -4.59
C LYS A 45 1.78 8.91 -5.23
N TYR A 46 2.10 7.88 -4.47
CA TYR A 46 2.17 6.51 -4.98
C TYR A 46 0.80 5.86 -5.12
N THR A 47 -0.18 6.29 -4.32
CA THR A 47 -1.59 5.92 -4.52
C THR A 47 -2.10 6.41 -5.87
N GLU A 48 -1.73 7.63 -6.30
CA GLU A 48 -2.06 8.13 -7.63
C GLU A 48 -1.40 7.29 -8.75
N VAL A 49 -0.14 6.89 -8.56
CA VAL A 49 0.55 6.00 -9.51
C VAL A 49 -0.19 4.66 -9.62
N TRP A 50 -0.55 4.06 -8.48
CA TRP A 50 -1.33 2.83 -8.42
C TRP A 50 -2.67 2.97 -9.16
N ASN A 51 -3.47 3.98 -8.79
CA ASN A 51 -4.79 4.21 -9.38
C ASN A 51 -4.72 4.41 -10.89
N ARG A 52 -3.72 5.17 -11.37
CA ARG A 52 -3.50 5.38 -12.80
C ARG A 52 -3.15 4.09 -13.52
N GLN A 53 -2.30 3.23 -12.94
CA GLN A 53 -1.95 1.93 -13.52
C GLN A 53 -3.17 1.01 -13.62
N VAL A 54 -3.98 0.94 -12.56
CA VAL A 54 -5.23 0.18 -12.57
C VAL A 54 -6.19 0.72 -13.64
N GLN A 55 -6.41 2.05 -13.66
CA GLN A 55 -7.35 2.67 -14.60
C GLN A 55 -6.91 2.49 -16.05
N GLN A 56 -5.63 2.71 -16.37
CA GLN A 56 -5.11 2.51 -17.73
C GLN A 56 -5.32 1.09 -18.25
N ARG A 57 -5.21 0.08 -17.38
CA ARG A 57 -5.45 -1.31 -17.77
C ARG A 57 -6.93 -1.56 -18.00
N LEU A 58 -7.79 -1.05 -17.11
CA LEU A 58 -9.24 -1.15 -17.26
C LEU A 58 -9.68 -0.49 -18.60
N ASP A 59 -9.19 0.73 -18.87
CA ASP A 59 -9.55 1.47 -20.10
C ASP A 59 -9.05 0.78 -21.36
N ASN A 60 -7.80 0.25 -21.34
CA ASN A 60 -7.20 -0.37 -22.53
C ASN A 60 -7.79 -1.73 -22.87
N TYR A 61 -8.26 -2.48 -21.89
CA TYR A 61 -8.70 -3.87 -22.11
C TYR A 61 -10.19 -4.07 -21.94
N TRP A 62 -10.88 -3.21 -21.15
CA TRP A 62 -12.29 -3.39 -20.84
C TRP A 62 -13.17 -3.42 -22.08
N GLU A 63 -13.02 -2.45 -22.98
CA GLU A 63 -13.85 -2.36 -24.19
C GLU A 63 -13.61 -3.54 -25.14
N ILE A 64 -12.39 -4.07 -25.16
CA ILE A 64 -12.02 -5.21 -26.01
C ILE A 64 -12.61 -6.51 -25.47
N TYR A 65 -12.53 -6.72 -24.15
CA TYR A 65 -12.87 -8.00 -23.51
C TYR A 65 -14.23 -8.02 -22.82
N LYS A 66 -14.93 -6.89 -22.72
CA LYS A 66 -16.25 -6.79 -22.10
C LYS A 66 -17.25 -7.86 -22.54
N PRO A 67 -17.39 -8.19 -23.83
CA PRO A 67 -18.29 -9.26 -24.29
C PRO A 67 -17.92 -10.63 -23.71
N GLU A 68 -16.62 -10.94 -23.61
CA GLU A 68 -16.13 -12.19 -23.04
C GLU A 68 -16.35 -12.26 -21.53
N PHE A 69 -16.17 -11.13 -20.82
CA PHE A 69 -16.39 -11.05 -19.39
C PHE A 69 -17.86 -11.16 -19.01
N ALA A 70 -18.76 -10.61 -19.81
CA ALA A 70 -20.20 -10.80 -19.62
C ALA A 70 -20.62 -12.29 -19.72
N ALA A 71 -19.93 -13.05 -20.56
CA ALA A 71 -20.18 -14.48 -20.74
C ALA A 71 -19.40 -15.37 -19.77
N ASN A 72 -18.29 -14.90 -19.19
CA ASN A 72 -17.38 -15.71 -18.37
C ASN A 72 -16.84 -14.94 -17.16
N LYS A 73 -17.49 -15.13 -15.99
CA LYS A 73 -17.11 -14.48 -14.74
C LYS A 73 -15.72 -14.83 -14.23
N GLU A 74 -15.23 -16.04 -14.54
CA GLU A 74 -13.89 -16.46 -14.13
C GLU A 74 -12.81 -15.68 -14.87
N ARG A 75 -12.98 -15.43 -16.17
CA ARG A 75 -12.09 -14.58 -16.95
C ARG A 75 -12.07 -13.14 -16.45
N PHE A 76 -13.22 -12.62 -16.05
CA PHE A 76 -13.27 -11.30 -15.43
C PHE A 76 -12.49 -11.25 -14.11
N ALA A 77 -12.69 -12.23 -13.23
CA ALA A 77 -11.97 -12.32 -11.95
C ALA A 77 -10.45 -12.49 -12.14
N GLU A 78 -10.03 -13.20 -13.20
CA GLU A 78 -8.61 -13.35 -13.53
C GLU A 78 -8.03 -12.03 -14.08
N PHE A 79 -8.75 -11.33 -14.92
CA PHE A 79 -8.35 -10.02 -15.43
C PHE A 79 -8.20 -9.00 -14.32
N ASP A 80 -9.19 -8.88 -13.43
CA ASP A 80 -9.18 -7.99 -12.26
C ASP A 80 -7.95 -8.28 -11.38
N ARG A 81 -7.74 -9.53 -11.04
CA ARG A 81 -6.59 -10.00 -10.26
C ARG A 81 -5.26 -9.63 -10.90
N THR A 82 -5.08 -9.93 -12.20
CA THR A 82 -3.86 -9.61 -12.95
C THR A 82 -3.61 -8.11 -12.98
N THR A 83 -4.66 -7.31 -13.14
CA THR A 83 -4.59 -5.85 -13.12
C THR A 83 -3.98 -5.34 -11.80
N TYR A 84 -4.46 -5.82 -10.65
CA TYR A 84 -3.94 -5.41 -9.35
C TYR A 84 -2.51 -5.90 -9.11
N MET A 85 -2.18 -7.12 -9.55
CA MET A 85 -0.83 -7.68 -9.44
C MET A 85 0.20 -6.86 -10.21
N GLU A 86 -0.11 -6.52 -11.44
CA GLU A 86 0.79 -5.74 -12.28
C GLU A 86 0.88 -4.28 -11.83
N ALA A 87 -0.21 -3.69 -11.34
CA ALA A 87 -0.18 -2.37 -10.72
C ALA A 87 0.71 -2.36 -9.47
N PHE A 88 0.66 -3.41 -8.63
CA PHE A 88 1.53 -3.57 -7.46
C PHE A 88 3.02 -3.64 -7.86
N ALA A 89 3.34 -4.46 -8.85
CA ALA A 89 4.70 -4.57 -9.37
C ALA A 89 5.21 -3.23 -9.91
N SER A 90 4.38 -2.51 -10.66
CA SER A 90 4.71 -1.19 -11.24
C SER A 90 4.96 -0.14 -10.16
N VAL A 91 4.04 0.03 -9.20
CA VAL A 91 4.17 1.04 -8.14
C VAL A 91 5.36 0.74 -7.23
N THR A 92 5.58 -0.50 -6.83
CA THR A 92 6.72 -0.86 -5.97
C THR A 92 8.06 -0.69 -6.69
N SER A 93 8.12 -0.96 -8.01
CA SER A 93 9.29 -0.67 -8.84
C SER A 93 9.58 0.84 -8.89
N THR A 94 8.53 1.66 -9.08
CA THR A 94 8.65 3.13 -9.04
C THR A 94 9.16 3.63 -7.69
N MET A 95 8.62 3.10 -6.59
CA MET A 95 9.07 3.43 -5.24
C MET A 95 10.55 3.09 -5.02
N ARG A 96 10.99 1.91 -5.44
CA ARG A 96 12.41 1.51 -5.31
C ARG A 96 13.34 2.40 -6.13
N ARG A 97 12.95 2.75 -7.35
CA ARG A 97 13.74 3.65 -8.20
C ARG A 97 13.85 5.06 -7.60
N GLU A 98 12.78 5.60 -7.03
CA GLU A 98 12.74 6.97 -6.54
C GLU A 98 13.28 7.12 -5.12
N LEU A 99 13.08 6.14 -4.25
CA LEU A 99 13.47 6.19 -2.85
C LEU A 99 14.81 5.50 -2.56
N GLY A 100 15.33 4.70 -3.50
CA GLY A 100 16.55 3.92 -3.28
C GLY A 100 16.42 3.04 -2.04
N ASP A 101 17.41 3.11 -1.13
CA ASP A 101 17.44 2.35 0.12
C ASP A 101 16.26 2.71 1.06
N GLY A 102 15.73 3.93 0.95
CA GLY A 102 14.56 4.39 1.70
C GLY A 102 13.27 3.62 1.38
N ALA A 103 13.21 2.90 0.26
CA ALA A 103 12.05 2.08 -0.10
C ALA A 103 11.78 0.96 0.92
N SER A 104 12.81 0.47 1.60
CA SER A 104 12.68 -0.56 2.65
C SER A 104 11.83 -0.10 3.84
N LYS A 105 11.66 1.20 4.04
CA LYS A 105 10.75 1.78 5.03
C LYS A 105 9.28 1.53 4.68
N TYR A 106 8.95 1.47 3.40
CA TYR A 106 7.58 1.44 2.87
C TYR A 106 7.21 0.14 2.18
N ILE A 107 8.17 -0.77 1.96
CA ILE A 107 7.95 -2.07 1.35
C ILE A 107 8.54 -3.13 2.28
N LYS A 108 7.70 -4.04 2.78
CA LYS A 108 8.04 -5.08 3.74
C LYS A 108 7.55 -6.44 3.27
N ASP A 109 8.23 -7.49 3.69
CA ASP A 109 7.68 -8.83 3.66
C ASP A 109 7.04 -9.15 5.02
N THR A 110 5.98 -9.94 5.04
CA THR A 110 5.34 -10.36 6.28
C THR A 110 6.17 -11.41 7.00
N SER A 111 5.98 -11.49 8.33
CA SER A 111 6.45 -12.63 9.12
C SER A 111 5.72 -13.92 8.70
N PRO A 112 6.20 -15.12 9.13
CA PRO A 112 5.49 -16.38 8.91
C PRO A 112 4.06 -16.42 9.47
N THR A 113 3.73 -15.53 10.41
CA THR A 113 2.38 -15.37 10.96
C THR A 113 1.55 -14.30 10.24
N GLY A 114 2.06 -13.76 9.11
CA GLY A 114 1.39 -12.72 8.33
C GLY A 114 1.52 -11.31 8.90
N GLN A 115 2.33 -11.10 9.94
CA GLN A 115 2.47 -9.79 10.60
C GLN A 115 3.43 -8.88 9.83
N PHE A 116 3.17 -7.58 9.88
CA PHE A 116 4.03 -6.52 9.32
C PHE A 116 3.99 -5.26 10.19
N GLU A 117 5.02 -4.42 10.05
CA GLU A 117 5.13 -3.16 10.78
C GLU A 117 5.82 -2.08 9.93
N PHE A 118 5.25 -0.87 9.96
CA PHE A 118 5.83 0.36 9.42
C PHE A 118 6.00 1.37 10.54
N ARG A 119 7.25 1.79 10.83
CA ARG A 119 7.58 2.76 11.89
C ARG A 119 8.03 4.09 11.32
N GLY A 120 7.83 5.15 12.12
CA GLY A 120 8.27 6.51 11.78
C GLY A 120 7.59 7.05 10.52
N ILE A 121 6.33 6.66 10.29
CA ILE A 121 5.56 7.08 9.13
C ILE A 121 5.00 8.48 9.38
N PRO A 122 5.29 9.49 8.53
CA PRO A 122 4.72 10.82 8.66
C PRO A 122 3.20 10.79 8.77
N PHE A 123 2.60 11.75 9.48
CA PHE A 123 1.15 11.87 9.53
C PHE A 123 0.58 12.07 8.14
N GLY A 124 -0.54 11.44 7.85
CA GLY A 124 -1.20 11.49 6.55
C GLY A 124 -2.03 10.26 6.24
N THR A 125 -2.65 10.28 5.08
CA THR A 125 -3.43 9.17 4.54
C THR A 125 -2.56 8.29 3.66
N TYR A 126 -2.66 6.99 3.86
CA TYR A 126 -1.89 5.97 3.14
C TYR A 126 -2.80 4.85 2.64
N GLN A 127 -2.35 4.19 1.60
CA GLN A 127 -2.94 2.95 1.14
C GLN A 127 -1.97 1.80 1.45
N VAL A 128 -2.39 0.85 2.26
CA VAL A 128 -1.65 -0.38 2.54
C VAL A 128 -2.11 -1.43 1.55
N ILE A 129 -1.20 -1.91 0.70
CA ILE A 129 -1.48 -2.97 -0.28
C ILE A 129 -0.70 -4.20 0.13
N VAL A 130 -1.34 -5.36 0.06
CA VAL A 130 -0.69 -6.64 0.25
C VAL A 130 -0.78 -7.48 -1.01
N GLN A 131 0.31 -8.19 -1.33
CA GLN A 131 0.42 -9.15 -2.40
C GLN A 131 0.88 -10.49 -1.83
N THR A 132 0.24 -11.58 -2.22
CA THR A 132 0.62 -12.95 -1.85
C THR A 132 0.07 -13.95 -2.86
N THR A 133 0.46 -15.22 -2.69
CA THR A 133 -0.17 -16.34 -3.39
C THR A 133 -1.20 -17.00 -2.47
N ALA A 134 -2.45 -17.08 -2.90
CA ALA A 134 -3.53 -17.75 -2.21
C ALA A 134 -4.19 -18.76 -3.14
N ASP A 135 -4.33 -20.01 -2.67
CA ASP A 135 -4.93 -21.12 -3.44
C ASP A 135 -4.26 -21.31 -4.83
N GLY A 136 -2.91 -21.18 -4.86
CA GLY A 136 -2.10 -21.31 -6.08
C GLY A 136 -2.21 -20.14 -7.07
N ARG A 137 -2.82 -19.04 -6.66
CA ARG A 137 -2.98 -17.84 -7.49
C ARG A 137 -2.43 -16.61 -6.78
N ASP A 138 -1.72 -15.78 -7.51
CA ASP A 138 -1.27 -14.50 -6.99
C ASP A 138 -2.44 -13.53 -6.86
N VAL A 139 -2.50 -12.85 -5.73
CA VAL A 139 -3.58 -11.92 -5.39
C VAL A 139 -3.03 -10.66 -4.72
N ALA A 140 -3.69 -9.52 -4.95
CA ALA A 140 -3.41 -8.28 -4.25
C ALA A 140 -4.73 -7.63 -3.81
N TRP A 141 -4.70 -7.02 -2.61
CA TRP A 141 -5.82 -6.20 -2.09
C TRP A 141 -5.29 -5.10 -1.22
N PHE A 142 -6.13 -4.14 -0.86
CA PHE A 142 -5.68 -2.95 -0.16
C PHE A 142 -6.67 -2.46 0.90
N ARG A 143 -6.16 -1.60 1.79
CA ARG A 143 -6.94 -0.82 2.75
C ARG A 143 -6.34 0.58 2.90
N VAL A 144 -7.21 1.58 3.01
CA VAL A 144 -6.80 2.95 3.35
C VAL A 144 -6.67 3.07 4.87
N VAL A 145 -5.61 3.75 5.32
CA VAL A 145 -5.32 4.03 6.73
C VAL A 145 -4.93 5.50 6.88
N GLU A 146 -5.23 6.10 8.03
CA GLU A 146 -4.88 7.47 8.34
C GLU A 146 -4.00 7.53 9.58
N VAL A 147 -2.79 8.05 9.44
CA VAL A 147 -1.82 8.23 10.54
C VAL A 147 -1.97 9.64 11.07
N GLN A 148 -2.52 9.79 12.29
CA GLN A 148 -2.82 11.11 12.92
C GLN A 148 -2.18 11.28 14.27
N SER A 149 -1.58 10.22 14.83
CA SER A 149 -0.96 10.25 16.16
C SER A 149 0.21 9.27 16.22
N ASP A 150 0.97 9.31 17.28
CA ASP A 150 2.04 8.36 17.64
C ASP A 150 1.50 7.02 18.14
N ILE A 151 0.19 6.94 18.43
CA ILE A 151 -0.46 5.69 18.84
C ILE A 151 -0.44 4.72 17.65
N PRO A 152 0.05 3.47 17.83
CA PRO A 152 0.08 2.50 16.75
C PRO A 152 -1.32 2.19 16.19
N ILE A 153 -1.44 2.23 14.85
CA ILE A 153 -2.66 1.86 14.15
C ILE A 153 -2.59 0.38 13.82
N PHE A 154 -3.59 -0.38 14.24
CA PHE A 154 -3.71 -1.78 13.87
C PHE A 154 -4.52 -1.95 12.58
N VAL A 155 -3.96 -2.70 11.63
CA VAL A 155 -4.59 -2.99 10.33
C VAL A 155 -4.76 -4.49 10.15
N ASP A 156 -6.01 -4.93 10.10
CA ASP A 156 -6.35 -6.31 9.72
C ASP A 156 -6.66 -6.35 8.21
N LEU A 157 -5.73 -6.93 7.45
CA LEU A 157 -5.85 -7.12 6.00
C LEU A 157 -6.37 -8.51 5.70
N ASN A 158 -7.68 -8.68 5.82
CA ASN A 158 -8.36 -9.89 5.42
C ASN A 158 -8.77 -9.81 3.96
N LYS A 159 -8.33 -10.77 3.14
CA LYS A 159 -8.90 -10.94 1.80
C LYS A 159 -10.31 -11.52 1.95
N PRO A 160 -11.35 -10.84 1.44
CA PRO A 160 -12.69 -11.41 1.40
C PRO A 160 -12.69 -12.75 0.66
N VAL A 161 -13.52 -13.68 1.10
CA VAL A 161 -13.84 -14.88 0.32
C VAL A 161 -14.60 -14.38 -0.92
N SER A 162 -14.02 -14.56 -2.09
CA SER A 162 -14.64 -14.23 -3.40
C SER A 162 -15.44 -15.43 -3.89
#